data_8e224ce7a0c4562638847882f57e809f
#
_entry.id   8e224ce7a0c4562638847882f57e809f
#
_cell.length_a   1.000
_cell.length_b   1.000
_cell.length_c   1.000
_cell.angle_alpha   90.00
_cell.angle_beta   90.00
_cell.angle_gamma   90.00
#
_symmetry.space_group_name_H-M   'P 1'
#
loop_
_entity.id
_entity.type
_entity.pdbx_description
1 polymer ?
#
loop_
_entity_poly.entity_id
_entity_poly.type
_entity_poly.pdbx_seq_one_letter_code
_entity_poly.pdbx_strand_id
1 'polypeptide(L)'
;MAEVLKHHKARKRFGQNFLNDDFWINKIAEAVDPKEGQKIIEIGPGQAALTKELIAGAKHIYCVEIDRDLAAWLRTKFTSEQLTVLEADALKFDWRDFAAEEKIRVVGNLPYNISSPLLFKLSEISDRVVDQHFMLQKEVVDRLVAAPGTKAYGRLSVMLQRKYRMIKLFDVPPEAFTPAPKVMSSVVRMVPIQNPAEVDEETFHQVVAASFAMRRKTLKNNLSKWISAEMMEEAGIKPEQRAESVPLENFIRLARLVHAAGISIAVSYTHLRAHETLSDLV
;
A
#
# COMPACT_ATOMS: atom_id res chain seq x y z
N MET A 1 -1.70 36.24 -2.49
CA MET A 1 -1.23 34.84 -2.69
C MET A 1 -1.78 33.82 -1.67
N ALA A 2 -2.25 34.23 -0.49
CA ALA A 2 -3.03 33.32 0.41
C ALA A 2 -4.46 33.02 -0.11
N GLU A 3 -4.87 33.63 -1.18
CA GLU A 3 -6.22 33.55 -1.76
C GLU A 3 -6.49 32.30 -2.57
N VAL A 4 -5.45 31.67 -3.17
CA VAL A 4 -5.60 30.46 -4.01
C VAL A 4 -6.08 29.26 -3.19
N LEU A 5 -5.64 29.12 -1.93
CA LEU A 5 -6.08 28.03 -1.06
C LEU A 5 -7.45 28.26 -0.39
N LYS A 6 -7.88 29.52 -0.22
CA LYS A 6 -9.22 29.82 0.34
C LYS A 6 -10.36 29.28 -0.53
N HIS A 7 -10.09 29.02 -1.81
CA HIS A 7 -11.08 28.49 -2.76
C HIS A 7 -10.77 27.08 -3.27
N HIS A 8 -9.65 26.45 -2.87
CA HIS A 8 -9.38 25.07 -3.28
C HIS A 8 -10.29 24.11 -2.49
N LYS A 9 -11.39 23.72 -3.10
CA LYS A 9 -12.29 22.69 -2.55
C LYS A 9 -11.69 21.31 -2.82
N ALA A 10 -11.67 20.47 -1.76
CA ALA A 10 -11.31 19.05 -1.90
C ALA A 10 -12.07 18.42 -3.08
N ARG A 11 -11.31 17.86 -4.03
CA ARG A 11 -11.89 17.27 -5.24
C ARG A 11 -12.29 15.84 -4.96
N LYS A 12 -13.59 15.55 -4.95
CA LYS A 12 -14.14 14.20 -4.72
C LYS A 12 -13.52 13.14 -5.63
N ARG A 13 -13.21 13.49 -6.90
CA ARG A 13 -12.58 12.57 -7.86
C ARG A 13 -11.17 12.10 -7.43
N PHE A 14 -10.49 12.84 -6.55
CA PHE A 14 -9.18 12.48 -6.02
C PHE A 14 -9.24 11.94 -4.58
N GLY A 15 -10.44 11.83 -4.00
CA GLY A 15 -10.61 11.31 -2.63
C GLY A 15 -9.88 12.12 -1.56
N GLN A 16 -9.76 13.45 -1.74
CA GLN A 16 -8.96 14.31 -0.88
C GLN A 16 -9.60 14.52 0.49
N ASN A 17 -8.88 14.15 1.55
CA ASN A 17 -9.13 14.51 2.95
C ASN A 17 -7.81 15.09 3.49
N PHE A 18 -7.79 16.40 3.74
CA PHE A 18 -6.58 17.09 4.17
C PHE A 18 -6.41 16.97 5.68
N LEU A 19 -5.27 16.41 6.10
CA LEU A 19 -4.86 16.39 7.51
C LEU A 19 -4.55 17.83 7.95
N ASN A 20 -5.14 18.29 9.06
CA ASN A 20 -5.02 19.65 9.55
C ASN A 20 -4.89 19.77 11.07
N ASP A 21 -4.74 18.66 11.77
CA ASP A 21 -4.51 18.62 13.21
C ASP A 21 -2.99 18.50 13.48
N ASP A 22 -2.42 19.52 14.10
CA ASP A 22 -0.98 19.63 14.36
C ASP A 22 -0.46 18.49 15.24
N PHE A 23 -1.25 17.97 16.19
CA PHE A 23 -0.85 16.83 17.02
C PHE A 23 -0.57 15.59 16.17
N TRP A 24 -1.48 15.27 15.24
CA TRP A 24 -1.33 14.11 14.38
C TRP A 24 -0.27 14.30 13.31
N ILE A 25 -0.13 15.51 12.76
CA ILE A 25 0.93 15.86 11.81
C ILE A 25 2.30 15.63 12.45
N ASN A 26 2.54 16.20 13.64
CA ASN A 26 3.79 16.03 14.37
C ASN A 26 4.06 14.56 14.71
N LYS A 27 3.04 13.84 15.18
CA LYS A 27 3.17 12.42 15.54
C LYS A 27 3.55 11.53 14.34
N ILE A 28 3.03 11.84 13.15
CA ILE A 28 3.42 11.15 11.91
C ILE A 28 4.87 11.51 11.54
N ALA A 29 5.24 12.78 11.59
CA ALA A 29 6.58 13.23 11.29
C ALA A 29 7.62 12.61 12.24
N GLU A 30 7.32 12.52 13.54
CA GLU A 30 8.14 11.80 14.52
C GLU A 30 8.30 10.31 14.18
N ALA A 31 7.22 9.66 13.76
CA ALA A 31 7.26 8.24 13.37
C ALA A 31 8.09 8.02 12.09
N VAL A 32 8.08 8.96 11.16
CA VAL A 32 8.93 8.94 9.95
C VAL A 32 10.37 9.23 10.32
N ASP A 33 10.63 10.12 11.27
CA ASP A 33 11.97 10.55 11.70
C ASP A 33 12.86 10.93 10.51
N PRO A 34 12.49 11.97 9.73
CA PRO A 34 13.24 12.37 8.54
C PRO A 34 14.60 12.94 8.91
N LYS A 35 15.66 12.55 8.18
CA LYS A 35 17.02 13.03 8.36
C LYS A 35 17.56 13.64 7.08
N GLU A 36 18.44 14.63 7.23
CA GLU A 36 19.17 15.23 6.11
C GLU A 36 19.95 14.15 5.33
N GLY A 37 19.95 14.27 4.01
CA GLY A 37 20.58 13.33 3.10
C GLY A 37 19.75 12.08 2.75
N GLN A 38 18.55 11.91 3.31
CA GLN A 38 17.64 10.84 2.92
C GLN A 38 16.80 11.24 1.71
N LYS A 39 16.68 10.34 0.73
CA LYS A 39 15.78 10.52 -0.41
C LYS A 39 14.36 10.18 -0.01
N ILE A 40 13.61 11.17 0.45
CA ILE A 40 12.21 11.04 0.88
C ILE A 40 11.29 11.54 -0.24
N ILE A 41 10.24 10.79 -0.52
CA ILE A 41 9.18 11.19 -1.45
C ILE A 41 7.82 11.08 -0.79
N GLU A 42 7.07 12.19 -0.81
CA GLU A 42 5.70 12.26 -0.30
C GLU A 42 4.70 12.08 -1.44
N ILE A 43 3.74 11.18 -1.27
CA ILE A 43 2.67 10.96 -2.24
C ILE A 43 1.45 11.75 -1.81
N GLY A 44 1.00 12.68 -2.67
CA GLY A 44 -0.16 13.51 -2.43
C GLY A 44 0.02 14.47 -1.25
N PRO A 45 1.00 15.41 -1.31
CA PRO A 45 1.26 16.36 -0.22
C PRO A 45 0.08 17.28 0.10
N GLY A 46 -0.87 17.40 -0.83
CA GLY A 46 -2.07 18.20 -0.66
C GLY A 46 -1.74 19.64 -0.28
N GLN A 47 -2.22 20.06 0.88
CA GLN A 47 -1.96 21.40 1.43
C GLN A 47 -0.64 21.50 2.22
N ALA A 48 0.26 20.55 2.03
CA ALA A 48 1.61 20.53 2.60
C ALA A 48 1.67 20.47 4.15
N ALA A 49 0.67 19.89 4.79
CA ALA A 49 0.66 19.79 6.24
C ALA A 49 1.85 18.95 6.75
N LEU A 50 1.99 17.72 6.23
CA LEU A 50 3.10 16.84 6.58
C LEU A 50 4.40 17.26 5.88
N THR A 51 4.33 17.76 4.65
CA THR A 51 5.47 18.22 3.84
C THR A 51 6.41 19.14 4.61
N LYS A 52 5.88 20.10 5.37
CA LYS A 52 6.65 21.09 6.15
C LYS A 52 7.52 20.39 7.20
N GLU A 53 6.93 19.45 7.92
CA GLU A 53 7.62 18.71 8.98
C GLU A 53 8.68 17.76 8.40
N LEU A 54 8.40 17.15 7.26
CA LEU A 54 9.40 16.32 6.55
C LEU A 54 10.59 17.16 6.09
N ILE A 55 10.36 18.35 5.54
CA ILE A 55 11.41 19.29 5.11
C ILE A 55 12.22 19.79 6.32
N ALA A 56 11.59 20.04 7.47
CA ALA A 56 12.28 20.49 8.67
C ALA A 56 13.38 19.50 9.09
N GLY A 57 13.14 18.18 8.96
CA GLY A 57 14.12 17.14 9.25
C GLY A 57 15.08 16.83 8.10
N ALA A 58 14.54 16.59 6.90
CA ALA A 58 15.33 16.13 5.75
C ALA A 58 16.01 17.25 4.94
N LYS A 59 15.62 18.50 5.14
CA LYS A 59 16.01 19.71 4.39
C LYS A 59 15.45 19.76 2.98
N HIS A 60 15.53 18.68 2.24
CA HIS A 60 14.95 18.51 0.90
C HIS A 60 14.15 17.23 0.82
N ILE A 61 12.98 17.29 0.16
CA ILE A 61 12.19 16.11 -0.19
C ILE A 61 11.63 16.23 -1.61
N TYR A 62 11.13 15.11 -2.13
CA TYR A 62 10.37 15.05 -3.37
C TYR A 62 8.89 14.89 -3.03
N CYS A 63 7.99 15.28 -3.94
CA CYS A 63 6.60 14.89 -3.87
C CYS A 63 6.02 14.55 -5.23
N VAL A 64 5.04 13.62 -5.25
CA VAL A 64 4.22 13.31 -6.42
C VAL A 64 2.83 13.84 -6.18
N GLU A 65 2.37 14.78 -7.02
CA GLU A 65 1.04 15.39 -6.93
C GLU A 65 0.32 15.34 -8.28
N ILE A 66 -0.89 14.78 -8.29
CA ILE A 66 -1.70 14.65 -9.51
C ILE A 66 -2.55 15.92 -9.78
N ASP A 67 -2.84 16.68 -8.73
CA ASP A 67 -3.62 17.91 -8.83
C ASP A 67 -2.71 19.07 -9.27
N ARG A 68 -2.89 19.54 -10.52
CA ARG A 68 -2.08 20.60 -11.11
C ARG A 68 -2.11 21.91 -10.34
N ASP A 69 -3.27 22.26 -9.74
CA ASP A 69 -3.41 23.50 -8.99
C ASP A 69 -2.61 23.41 -7.67
N LEU A 70 -2.66 22.26 -7.00
CA LEU A 70 -1.83 22.00 -5.81
C LEU A 70 -0.35 21.94 -6.17
N ALA A 71 0.02 21.29 -7.25
CA ALA A 71 1.41 21.21 -7.71
C ALA A 71 1.97 22.63 -8.03
N ALA A 72 1.20 23.45 -8.73
CA ALA A 72 1.58 24.83 -8.99
C ALA A 72 1.73 25.66 -7.70
N TRP A 73 0.77 25.51 -6.78
CA TRP A 73 0.83 26.18 -5.48
C TRP A 73 2.04 25.75 -4.64
N LEU A 74 2.34 24.45 -4.59
CA LEU A 74 3.51 23.92 -3.86
C LEU A 74 4.81 24.55 -4.36
N ARG A 75 4.98 24.72 -5.68
CA ARG A 75 6.14 25.39 -6.28
C ARG A 75 6.25 26.88 -5.91
N THR A 76 5.16 27.52 -5.51
CA THR A 76 5.19 28.90 -4.99
C THR A 76 5.44 28.95 -3.49
N LYS A 77 5.14 27.86 -2.77
CA LYS A 77 5.23 27.79 -1.31
C LYS A 77 6.63 27.43 -0.82
N PHE A 78 7.31 26.58 -1.56
CA PHE A 78 8.65 26.07 -1.22
C PHE A 78 9.64 26.39 -2.33
N THR A 79 10.91 26.56 -1.95
CA THR A 79 12.01 26.71 -2.92
C THR A 79 12.36 25.34 -3.52
N SER A 80 13.01 25.32 -4.67
CA SER A 80 13.50 24.09 -5.30
C SER A 80 14.53 23.33 -4.44
N GLU A 81 15.20 24.03 -3.53
CA GLU A 81 16.13 23.46 -2.55
C GLU A 81 15.40 22.72 -1.42
N GLN A 82 14.13 23.03 -1.18
CA GLN A 82 13.30 22.41 -0.14
C GLN A 82 12.42 21.30 -0.70
N LEU A 83 11.81 21.52 -1.87
CA LEU A 83 10.82 20.61 -2.44
C LEU A 83 10.93 20.51 -3.95
N THR A 84 11.13 19.29 -4.43
CA THR A 84 10.99 18.96 -5.86
C THR A 84 9.59 18.40 -6.12
N VAL A 85 8.77 19.15 -6.86
CA VAL A 85 7.38 18.78 -7.18
C VAL A 85 7.32 18.05 -8.52
N LEU A 86 6.96 16.76 -8.46
CA LEU A 86 6.71 15.91 -9.62
C LEU A 86 5.19 15.85 -9.87
N GLU A 87 4.75 16.52 -10.94
CA GLU A 87 3.34 16.52 -11.34
C GLU A 87 3.03 15.24 -12.11
N ALA A 88 2.50 14.25 -11.42
CA ALA A 88 2.25 12.92 -11.97
C ALA A 88 1.16 12.16 -11.22
N ASP A 89 0.60 11.14 -11.88
CA ASP A 89 -0.23 10.11 -11.26
C ASP A 89 0.69 9.06 -10.62
N ALA A 90 0.60 8.87 -9.30
CA ALA A 90 1.42 7.93 -8.55
C ALA A 90 1.28 6.47 -9.04
N LEU A 91 0.11 6.10 -9.61
CA LEU A 91 -0.12 4.77 -10.20
C LEU A 91 0.62 4.57 -11.54
N LYS A 92 0.97 5.66 -12.23
CA LYS A 92 1.66 5.66 -13.53
C LYS A 92 3.12 6.10 -13.42
N PHE A 93 3.52 6.62 -12.27
CA PHE A 93 4.86 7.11 -12.02
C PHE A 93 5.89 5.98 -12.13
N ASP A 94 7.03 6.25 -12.74
CA ASP A 94 8.13 5.29 -12.83
C ASP A 94 8.95 5.29 -11.54
N TRP A 95 8.46 4.52 -10.56
CA TRP A 95 9.09 4.37 -9.26
C TRP A 95 10.48 3.73 -9.34
N ARG A 96 10.69 2.81 -10.30
CA ARG A 96 11.97 2.11 -10.44
C ARG A 96 13.06 3.02 -10.99
N ASP A 97 12.74 3.82 -11.99
CA ASP A 97 13.65 4.82 -12.52
C ASP A 97 13.98 5.89 -11.46
N PHE A 98 12.96 6.40 -10.76
CA PHE A 98 13.16 7.36 -9.68
C PHE A 98 14.08 6.84 -8.56
N ALA A 99 14.00 5.56 -8.22
CA ALA A 99 14.79 4.90 -7.18
C ALA A 99 16.04 4.19 -7.73
N ALA A 100 16.44 4.44 -8.98
CA ALA A 100 17.51 3.68 -9.65
C ALA A 100 18.88 3.84 -8.95
N GLU A 101 19.24 5.06 -8.56
CA GLU A 101 20.55 5.37 -7.99
C GLU A 101 20.59 5.22 -6.47
N GLU A 102 19.48 5.50 -5.80
CA GLU A 102 19.40 5.54 -4.33
C GLU A 102 18.07 4.98 -3.85
N LYS A 103 18.11 4.23 -2.74
CA LYS A 103 16.89 3.75 -2.09
C LYS A 103 16.09 4.91 -1.51
N ILE A 104 14.79 4.80 -1.64
CA ILE A 104 13.84 5.84 -1.25
C ILE A 104 13.09 5.49 0.04
N ARG A 105 12.67 6.51 0.75
CA ARG A 105 11.65 6.45 1.80
C ARG A 105 10.37 7.05 1.26
N VAL A 106 9.25 6.34 1.38
CA VAL A 106 7.98 6.77 0.82
C VAL A 106 7.01 7.11 1.95
N VAL A 107 6.42 8.29 1.87
CA VAL A 107 5.48 8.78 2.89
C VAL A 107 4.22 9.27 2.20
N GLY A 108 3.06 9.15 2.84
CA GLY A 108 1.86 9.75 2.29
C GLY A 108 0.59 9.50 3.09
N ASN A 109 -0.32 10.48 3.02
CA ASN A 109 -1.72 10.31 3.35
C ASN A 109 -2.44 9.90 2.07
N LEU A 110 -2.58 8.58 1.85
CA LEU A 110 -3.04 8.08 0.56
C LEU A 110 -4.56 8.21 0.40
N PRO A 111 -5.04 8.70 -0.75
CA PRO A 111 -6.45 8.64 -1.08
C PRO A 111 -6.97 7.21 -1.03
N TYR A 112 -8.10 6.99 -0.36
CA TYR A 112 -8.61 5.63 -0.08
C TYR A 112 -8.89 4.81 -1.34
N ASN A 113 -9.31 5.46 -2.43
CA ASN A 113 -9.66 4.80 -3.69
C ASN A 113 -8.44 4.26 -4.48
N ILE A 114 -7.23 4.71 -4.18
CA ILE A 114 -6.01 4.26 -4.87
C ILE A 114 -5.03 3.53 -3.95
N SER A 115 -5.32 3.42 -2.66
CA SER A 115 -4.37 2.91 -1.67
C SER A 115 -3.91 1.47 -1.99
N SER A 116 -4.82 0.53 -2.20
CA SER A 116 -4.42 -0.86 -2.50
C SER A 116 -3.66 -1.00 -3.82
N PRO A 117 -4.11 -0.45 -4.97
CA PRO A 117 -3.32 -0.47 -6.20
C PRO A 117 -1.92 0.13 -6.04
N LEU A 118 -1.81 1.23 -5.28
CA LEU A 118 -0.53 1.90 -5.06
C LEU A 118 0.42 1.06 -4.19
N LEU A 119 -0.10 0.41 -3.14
CA LEU A 119 0.69 -0.52 -2.32
C LEU A 119 1.26 -1.68 -3.14
N PHE A 120 0.47 -2.26 -4.06
CA PHE A 120 0.96 -3.29 -4.99
C PHE A 120 2.02 -2.73 -5.93
N LYS A 121 1.79 -1.56 -6.53
CA LYS A 121 2.76 -0.89 -7.41
C LYS A 121 4.09 -0.65 -6.71
N LEU A 122 4.08 -0.14 -5.48
CA LEU A 122 5.29 0.08 -4.69
C LEU A 122 5.94 -1.24 -4.25
N SER A 123 5.19 -2.33 -4.11
CA SER A 123 5.76 -3.63 -3.77
C SER A 123 6.63 -4.22 -4.90
N GLU A 124 6.44 -3.79 -6.15
CA GLU A 124 7.26 -4.18 -7.29
C GLU A 124 8.70 -3.65 -7.18
N ILE A 125 8.90 -2.59 -6.40
CA ILE A 125 10.21 -1.95 -6.19
C ILE A 125 10.68 -2.07 -4.72
N SER A 126 10.20 -3.06 -3.97
CA SER A 126 10.55 -3.22 -2.54
C SER A 126 12.06 -3.30 -2.29
N ASP A 127 12.83 -3.80 -3.26
CA ASP A 127 14.30 -3.83 -3.25
C ASP A 127 14.95 -2.44 -3.28
N ARG A 128 14.22 -1.42 -3.73
CA ARG A 128 14.64 -0.01 -3.85
C ARG A 128 14.09 0.90 -2.74
N VAL A 129 13.41 0.34 -1.76
CA VAL A 129 12.79 1.07 -0.66
C VAL A 129 13.53 0.81 0.64
N VAL A 130 13.71 1.86 1.44
CA VAL A 130 14.19 1.78 2.82
C VAL A 130 13.03 1.45 3.76
N ASP A 131 12.01 2.27 3.74
CA ASP A 131 10.74 2.08 4.44
C ASP A 131 9.63 2.91 3.80
N GLN A 132 8.39 2.61 4.21
CA GLN A 132 7.20 3.35 3.81
C GLN A 132 6.37 3.67 5.05
N HIS A 133 5.82 4.88 5.11
CA HIS A 133 4.89 5.32 6.15
C HIS A 133 3.64 5.86 5.49
N PHE A 134 2.55 5.12 5.64
CA PHE A 134 1.27 5.50 5.03
C PHE A 134 0.19 5.68 6.08
N MET A 135 -0.61 6.71 5.89
CA MET A 135 -1.92 6.83 6.52
C MET A 135 -2.99 6.35 5.54
N LEU A 136 -3.75 5.35 5.97
CA LEU A 136 -4.76 4.64 5.19
C LEU A 136 -6.03 4.50 6.02
N GLN A 137 -7.12 4.03 5.41
CA GLN A 137 -8.28 3.57 6.19
C GLN A 137 -7.85 2.51 7.20
N LYS A 138 -8.36 2.60 8.42
CA LYS A 138 -8.05 1.64 9.49
C LYS A 138 -8.25 0.20 9.06
N GLU A 139 -9.32 -0.10 8.35
CA GLU A 139 -9.62 -1.45 7.86
C GLU A 139 -8.52 -1.98 6.92
N VAL A 140 -7.98 -1.13 6.05
CA VAL A 140 -6.88 -1.51 5.15
C VAL A 140 -5.63 -1.85 5.96
N VAL A 141 -5.28 -1.01 6.95
CA VAL A 141 -4.12 -1.28 7.83
C VAL A 141 -4.34 -2.55 8.65
N ASP A 142 -5.54 -2.76 9.21
CA ASP A 142 -5.86 -3.97 9.96
C ASP A 142 -5.69 -5.24 9.08
N ARG A 143 -6.01 -5.16 7.78
CA ARG A 143 -5.75 -6.25 6.81
C ARG A 143 -4.25 -6.43 6.53
N LEU A 144 -3.50 -5.35 6.40
CA LEU A 144 -2.05 -5.42 6.14
C LEU A 144 -1.31 -6.16 7.25
N VAL A 145 -1.67 -5.92 8.50
CA VAL A 145 -0.99 -6.50 9.69
C VAL A 145 -1.68 -7.75 10.24
N ALA A 146 -2.74 -8.23 9.59
CA ALA A 146 -3.55 -9.34 10.06
C ALA A 146 -2.75 -10.65 10.13
N ALA A 147 -2.95 -11.42 11.19
CA ALA A 147 -2.44 -12.79 11.31
C ALA A 147 -3.40 -13.81 10.66
N PRO A 148 -2.88 -14.96 10.17
CA PRO A 148 -3.71 -16.05 9.68
C PRO A 148 -4.77 -16.47 10.72
N GLY A 149 -5.98 -16.79 10.25
CA GLY A 149 -7.11 -17.19 11.08
C GLY A 149 -7.93 -16.02 11.63
N THR A 150 -7.52 -14.78 11.40
CA THR A 150 -8.31 -13.60 11.76
C THR A 150 -9.26 -13.18 10.63
N LYS A 151 -10.36 -12.49 10.98
CA LYS A 151 -11.34 -11.99 10.01
C LYS A 151 -10.73 -11.01 9.00
N ALA A 152 -9.69 -10.27 9.40
CA ALA A 152 -9.05 -9.26 8.56
C ALA A 152 -8.03 -9.87 7.59
N TYR A 153 -7.53 -11.09 7.85
CA TYR A 153 -6.55 -11.74 6.99
C TYR A 153 -7.13 -12.10 5.63
N GLY A 154 -6.42 -11.73 4.58
CA GLY A 154 -6.90 -11.93 3.22
C GLY A 154 -5.79 -11.82 2.18
N ARG A 155 -6.20 -11.71 0.92
CA ARG A 155 -5.27 -11.58 -0.21
C ARG A 155 -4.25 -10.46 0.00
N LEU A 156 -4.71 -9.26 0.41
CA LEU A 156 -3.83 -8.11 0.66
C LEU A 156 -2.75 -8.44 1.72
N SER A 157 -3.14 -9.14 2.80
CA SER A 157 -2.22 -9.58 3.85
C SER A 157 -1.13 -10.48 3.28
N VAL A 158 -1.52 -11.57 2.60
CA VAL A 158 -0.60 -12.58 2.04
C VAL A 158 0.37 -11.94 1.04
N MET A 159 -0.15 -11.14 0.13
CA MET A 159 0.65 -10.52 -0.94
C MET A 159 1.72 -9.58 -0.40
N LEU A 160 1.36 -8.70 0.54
CA LEU A 160 2.27 -7.67 1.03
C LEU A 160 3.16 -8.16 2.18
N GLN A 161 2.69 -9.08 3.04
CA GLN A 161 3.52 -9.67 4.11
C GLN A 161 4.67 -10.51 3.56
N ARG A 162 4.61 -10.99 2.33
CA ARG A 162 5.74 -11.65 1.68
C ARG A 162 6.92 -10.70 1.43
N LYS A 163 6.64 -9.42 1.18
CA LYS A 163 7.65 -8.42 0.82
C LYS A 163 7.98 -7.44 1.94
N TYR A 164 7.08 -7.28 2.91
CA TYR A 164 7.23 -6.28 3.98
C TYR A 164 6.94 -6.85 5.36
N ARG A 165 7.73 -6.40 6.34
CA ARG A 165 7.30 -6.37 7.74
C ARG A 165 6.49 -5.11 7.95
N MET A 166 5.28 -5.25 8.48
CA MET A 166 4.33 -4.16 8.63
C MET A 166 3.90 -4.03 10.09
N ILE A 167 3.88 -2.79 10.58
CA ILE A 167 3.50 -2.47 11.95
C ILE A 167 2.50 -1.32 11.89
N LYS A 168 1.32 -1.53 12.44
CA LYS A 168 0.36 -0.46 12.71
C LYS A 168 0.91 0.38 13.87
N LEU A 169 1.07 1.68 13.65
CA LEU A 169 1.65 2.58 14.64
C LEU A 169 0.58 3.17 15.56
N PHE A 170 -0.44 3.79 14.99
CA PHE A 170 -1.55 4.39 15.74
C PHE A 170 -2.75 4.67 14.82
N ASP A 171 -3.91 4.87 15.44
CA ASP A 171 -5.13 5.30 14.76
C ASP A 171 -5.25 6.83 14.78
N VAL A 172 -5.85 7.40 13.73
CA VAL A 172 -6.10 8.83 13.55
C VAL A 172 -7.61 9.06 13.34
N PRO A 173 -8.26 9.85 14.18
CA PRO A 173 -9.70 10.04 14.10
C PRO A 173 -10.12 10.94 12.93
N PRO A 174 -11.38 10.81 12.46
CA PRO A 174 -11.90 11.61 11.34
C PRO A 174 -11.79 13.12 11.52
N GLU A 175 -11.90 13.60 12.76
CA GLU A 175 -11.88 15.02 13.12
C GLU A 175 -10.53 15.68 12.82
N ALA A 176 -9.47 14.90 12.65
CA ALA A 176 -8.15 15.39 12.25
C ALA A 176 -8.07 15.86 10.78
N PHE A 177 -9.15 15.70 10.01
CA PHE A 177 -9.18 15.97 8.57
C PHE A 177 -10.27 16.96 8.17
N THR A 178 -10.04 17.66 7.07
CA THR A 178 -11.05 18.49 6.38
C THR A 178 -11.07 18.16 4.87
N PRO A 179 -12.22 17.72 4.32
CA PRO A 179 -13.41 17.26 5.04
C PRO A 179 -13.12 15.98 5.86
N ALA A 180 -13.85 15.79 6.95
CA ALA A 180 -13.70 14.59 7.77
C ALA A 180 -14.13 13.33 6.97
N PRO A 181 -13.30 12.26 6.94
CA PRO A 181 -13.70 11.00 6.36
C PRO A 181 -14.78 10.31 7.22
N LYS A 182 -15.48 9.35 6.65
CA LYS A 182 -16.53 8.59 7.37
C LYS A 182 -15.98 7.52 8.32
N VAL A 183 -14.70 7.21 8.22
CA VAL A 183 -14.06 6.09 8.92
C VAL A 183 -12.73 6.54 9.54
N MET A 184 -12.30 5.82 10.57
CA MET A 184 -10.97 5.99 11.16
C MET A 184 -9.88 5.74 10.14
N SER A 185 -8.79 6.47 10.26
CA SER A 185 -7.52 6.19 9.58
C SER A 185 -6.53 5.52 10.54
N SER A 186 -5.50 4.90 9.99
CA SER A 186 -4.39 4.36 10.77
C SER A 186 -3.08 4.63 10.02
N VAL A 187 -2.02 4.84 10.78
CA VAL A 187 -0.66 4.95 10.24
C VAL A 187 0.01 3.59 10.33
N VAL A 188 0.58 3.14 9.23
CA VAL A 188 1.34 1.89 9.11
C VAL A 188 2.77 2.20 8.67
N ARG A 189 3.74 1.53 9.30
CA ARG A 189 5.12 1.46 8.82
C ARG A 189 5.33 0.13 8.13
N MET A 190 5.93 0.17 6.93
CA MET A 190 6.24 -0.99 6.12
C MET A 190 7.75 -0.99 5.81
N VAL A 191 8.44 -2.04 6.23
CA VAL A 191 9.88 -2.21 6.01
C VAL A 191 10.10 -3.41 5.10
N PRO A 192 10.78 -3.27 3.96
CA PRO A 192 11.06 -4.39 3.08
C PRO A 192 11.82 -5.51 3.78
N ILE A 193 11.42 -6.74 3.50
CA ILE A 193 12.14 -7.94 3.95
C ILE A 193 13.39 -8.07 3.06
N GLN A 194 14.56 -8.16 3.69
CA GLN A 194 15.78 -8.51 2.98
C GLN A 194 15.71 -9.98 2.59
N ASN A 195 15.95 -10.29 1.31
CA ASN A 195 15.87 -11.64 0.77
C ASN A 195 14.49 -12.31 1.04
N PRO A 196 13.40 -11.76 0.47
CA PRO A 196 12.09 -12.40 0.57
C PRO A 196 12.16 -13.80 -0.06
N ALA A 197 11.33 -14.72 0.44
CA ALA A 197 11.28 -16.08 -0.09
C ALA A 197 11.08 -16.07 -1.62
N GLU A 198 11.99 -16.70 -2.35
CA GLU A 198 11.93 -16.81 -3.80
C GLU A 198 10.72 -17.63 -4.22
N VAL A 199 9.98 -17.09 -5.16
CA VAL A 199 8.83 -17.74 -5.80
C VAL A 199 8.59 -17.05 -7.14
N ASP A 200 8.07 -17.77 -8.11
CA ASP A 200 7.58 -17.15 -9.34
C ASP A 200 6.41 -16.21 -9.02
N GLU A 201 6.59 -14.92 -9.30
CA GLU A 201 5.64 -13.87 -8.91
C GLU A 201 4.27 -14.09 -9.54
N GLU A 202 4.22 -14.45 -10.82
CA GLU A 202 2.96 -14.67 -11.54
C GLU A 202 2.20 -15.85 -10.95
N THR A 203 2.87 -16.98 -10.75
CA THR A 203 2.28 -18.18 -10.15
C THR A 203 1.80 -17.90 -8.71
N PHE A 204 2.59 -17.19 -7.91
CA PHE A 204 2.20 -16.82 -6.55
C PHE A 204 0.93 -15.94 -6.55
N HIS A 205 0.89 -14.93 -7.42
CA HIS A 205 -0.28 -14.09 -7.61
C HIS A 205 -1.53 -14.90 -7.98
N GLN A 206 -1.40 -15.83 -8.94
CA GLN A 206 -2.49 -16.68 -9.41
C GLN A 206 -3.00 -17.61 -8.31
N VAL A 207 -2.10 -18.27 -7.60
CA VAL A 207 -2.45 -19.19 -6.48
C VAL A 207 -3.19 -18.43 -5.39
N VAL A 208 -2.67 -17.28 -4.94
CA VAL A 208 -3.30 -16.48 -3.90
C VAL A 208 -4.65 -15.94 -4.37
N ALA A 209 -4.73 -15.39 -5.59
CA ALA A 209 -5.98 -14.87 -6.13
C ALA A 209 -7.06 -15.95 -6.23
N ALA A 210 -6.73 -17.12 -6.77
CA ALA A 210 -7.65 -18.26 -6.86
C ALA A 210 -8.09 -18.75 -5.47
N SER A 211 -7.16 -18.80 -4.51
CA SER A 211 -7.44 -19.25 -3.14
C SER A 211 -8.48 -18.36 -2.43
N PHE A 212 -8.43 -17.04 -2.66
CA PHE A 212 -9.36 -16.08 -2.07
C PHE A 212 -10.56 -15.73 -2.95
N ALA A 213 -10.72 -16.35 -4.13
CA ALA A 213 -11.79 -16.04 -5.09
C ALA A 213 -13.20 -16.17 -4.48
N MET A 214 -13.43 -17.17 -3.65
CA MET A 214 -14.70 -17.38 -2.96
C MET A 214 -14.45 -17.52 -1.45
N ARG A 215 -14.51 -16.40 -0.72
CA ARG A 215 -14.14 -16.29 0.71
C ARG A 215 -14.78 -17.36 1.62
N ARG A 216 -16.06 -17.73 1.37
CA ARG A 216 -16.79 -18.70 2.19
C ARG A 216 -16.53 -20.16 1.83
N LYS A 217 -15.78 -20.44 0.76
CA LYS A 217 -15.48 -21.80 0.29
C LYS A 217 -14.14 -22.27 0.82
N THR A 218 -13.98 -23.61 0.88
CA THR A 218 -12.71 -24.26 1.21
C THR A 218 -11.73 -24.12 0.07
N LEU A 219 -10.44 -24.33 0.34
CA LEU A 219 -9.41 -24.32 -0.70
C LEU A 219 -9.63 -25.40 -1.76
N LYS A 220 -10.07 -26.59 -1.36
CA LYS A 220 -10.49 -27.63 -2.30
C LYS A 220 -11.50 -27.08 -3.32
N ASN A 221 -12.52 -26.38 -2.86
CA ASN A 221 -13.53 -25.82 -3.77
C ASN A 221 -13.03 -24.67 -4.63
N ASN A 222 -12.07 -23.90 -4.15
CA ASN A 222 -11.50 -22.77 -4.89
C ASN A 222 -10.44 -23.23 -5.92
N LEU A 223 -9.69 -24.30 -5.63
CA LEU A 223 -8.50 -24.68 -6.37
C LEU A 223 -8.60 -26.01 -7.14
N SER A 224 -9.61 -26.85 -6.88
CA SER A 224 -9.71 -28.23 -7.43
C SER A 224 -9.70 -28.31 -8.96
N LYS A 225 -9.98 -27.20 -9.64
CA LYS A 225 -9.88 -27.11 -11.11
C LYS A 225 -8.44 -27.24 -11.62
N TRP A 226 -7.45 -26.86 -10.79
CA TRP A 226 -6.04 -26.76 -11.19
C TRP A 226 -5.09 -27.51 -10.28
N ILE A 227 -5.42 -27.62 -8.98
CA ILE A 227 -4.53 -28.13 -7.93
C ILE A 227 -5.21 -29.31 -7.22
N SER A 228 -4.52 -30.44 -7.12
CA SER A 228 -5.02 -31.63 -6.43
C SER A 228 -4.97 -31.46 -4.90
N ALA A 229 -5.72 -32.31 -4.18
CA ALA A 229 -5.69 -32.33 -2.72
C ALA A 229 -4.30 -32.71 -2.20
N GLU A 230 -3.65 -33.70 -2.84
CA GLU A 230 -2.31 -34.17 -2.48
C GLU A 230 -1.27 -33.04 -2.57
N MET A 231 -1.33 -32.22 -3.62
CA MET A 231 -0.43 -31.06 -3.78
C MET A 231 -0.68 -30.00 -2.69
N MET A 232 -1.92 -29.79 -2.27
CA MET A 232 -2.24 -28.91 -1.14
C MET A 232 -1.64 -29.46 0.16
N GLU A 233 -1.79 -30.77 0.41
CA GLU A 233 -1.24 -31.43 1.60
C GLU A 233 0.30 -31.40 1.62
N GLU A 234 0.95 -31.57 0.48
CA GLU A 234 2.40 -31.41 0.33
C GLU A 234 2.86 -29.98 0.67
N ALA A 235 2.06 -28.99 0.34
CA ALA A 235 2.31 -27.60 0.76
C ALA A 235 1.98 -27.35 2.26
N GLY A 236 1.48 -28.34 2.99
CA GLY A 236 1.06 -28.24 4.39
C GLY A 236 -0.32 -27.59 4.56
N ILE A 237 -1.16 -27.65 3.53
CA ILE A 237 -2.51 -27.09 3.52
C ILE A 237 -3.53 -28.23 3.55
N LYS A 238 -4.44 -28.23 4.53
CA LYS A 238 -5.59 -29.15 4.52
C LYS A 238 -6.61 -28.65 3.50
N PRO A 239 -7.06 -29.49 2.55
CA PRO A 239 -7.98 -29.07 1.49
C PRO A 239 -9.31 -28.46 1.98
N GLU A 240 -9.73 -28.84 3.17
CA GLU A 240 -10.96 -28.37 3.84
C GLU A 240 -10.79 -27.00 4.51
N GLN A 241 -9.56 -26.49 4.67
CA GLN A 241 -9.30 -25.17 5.20
C GLN A 241 -9.83 -24.08 4.26
N ARG A 242 -10.14 -22.93 4.85
CA ARG A 242 -10.35 -21.69 4.07
C ARG A 242 -9.03 -20.94 3.91
N ALA A 243 -8.90 -20.17 2.84
CA ALA A 243 -7.70 -19.39 2.57
C ALA A 243 -7.28 -18.47 3.73
N GLU A 244 -8.26 -17.90 4.44
CA GLU A 244 -8.02 -17.01 5.58
C GLU A 244 -7.32 -17.66 6.78
N SER A 245 -7.28 -18.99 6.87
CA SER A 245 -6.60 -19.73 7.95
C SER A 245 -5.20 -20.23 7.56
N VAL A 246 -4.78 -20.04 6.33
CA VAL A 246 -3.52 -20.59 5.81
C VAL A 246 -2.38 -19.59 5.98
N PRO A 247 -1.27 -20.00 6.64
CA PRO A 247 -0.08 -19.16 6.76
C PRO A 247 0.57 -18.83 5.42
N LEU A 248 1.25 -17.69 5.36
CA LEU A 248 1.96 -17.22 4.16
C LEU A 248 2.94 -18.28 3.60
N GLU A 249 3.69 -18.96 4.48
CA GLU A 249 4.69 -19.94 4.09
C GLU A 249 4.09 -21.11 3.31
N ASN A 250 2.85 -21.47 3.63
CA ASN A 250 2.13 -22.54 2.93
C ASN A 250 1.68 -22.09 1.53
N PHE A 251 1.28 -20.84 1.35
CA PHE A 251 1.01 -20.28 0.02
C PHE A 251 2.28 -20.22 -0.85
N ILE A 252 3.44 -19.88 -0.25
CA ILE A 252 4.73 -19.89 -0.94
C ILE A 252 5.09 -21.31 -1.41
N ARG A 253 4.95 -22.32 -0.52
CA ARG A 253 5.20 -23.74 -0.88
C ARG A 253 4.27 -24.19 -1.99
N LEU A 254 2.98 -23.89 -1.88
CA LEU A 254 1.99 -24.24 -2.89
C LEU A 254 2.33 -23.61 -4.25
N ALA A 255 2.68 -22.33 -4.28
CA ALA A 255 3.06 -21.66 -5.53
C ALA A 255 4.32 -22.28 -6.16
N ARG A 256 5.31 -22.67 -5.36
CA ARG A 256 6.50 -23.39 -5.86
C ARG A 256 6.16 -24.74 -6.49
N LEU A 257 5.28 -25.53 -5.85
CA LEU A 257 4.82 -26.80 -6.38
C LEU A 257 4.05 -26.63 -7.68
N VAL A 258 3.14 -25.65 -7.74
CA VAL A 258 2.36 -25.32 -8.93
C VAL A 258 3.27 -24.89 -10.09
N HIS A 259 4.26 -24.04 -9.82
CA HIS A 259 5.24 -23.59 -10.81
C HIS A 259 6.08 -24.78 -11.32
N ALA A 260 6.61 -25.59 -10.42
CA ALA A 260 7.43 -26.76 -10.78
C ALA A 260 6.65 -27.80 -11.60
N ALA A 261 5.34 -27.93 -11.38
CA ALA A 261 4.45 -28.80 -12.14
C ALA A 261 4.00 -28.20 -13.49
N GLY A 262 4.38 -26.96 -13.82
CA GLY A 262 3.96 -26.28 -15.04
C GLY A 262 2.45 -25.99 -15.11
N ILE A 263 1.77 -25.91 -13.95
CA ILE A 263 0.33 -25.68 -13.90
C ILE A 263 0.04 -24.19 -14.08
N SER A 264 -0.78 -23.87 -15.09
CA SER A 264 -1.29 -22.52 -15.31
C SER A 264 -2.69 -22.36 -14.70
N ILE A 265 -2.82 -21.40 -13.80
CA ILE A 265 -4.11 -21.05 -13.18
C ILE A 265 -4.71 -19.88 -13.94
N ALA A 266 -5.68 -20.16 -14.81
CA ALA A 266 -6.40 -19.11 -15.53
C ALA A 266 -7.32 -18.35 -14.58
N VAL A 267 -6.80 -17.33 -13.92
CA VAL A 267 -7.61 -16.36 -13.18
C VAL A 267 -8.01 -15.27 -14.17
N SER A 268 -9.33 -15.06 -14.37
CA SER A 268 -9.80 -13.98 -15.24
C SER A 268 -9.28 -12.64 -14.70
N TYR A 269 -8.49 -11.94 -15.51
CA TYR A 269 -7.89 -10.63 -15.18
C TYR A 269 -8.96 -9.55 -14.86
N THR A 270 -10.20 -9.76 -15.29
CA THR A 270 -11.35 -8.91 -14.94
C THR A 270 -11.69 -8.97 -13.45
N HIS A 271 -11.47 -10.11 -12.79
CA HIS A 271 -11.64 -10.24 -11.33
C HIS A 271 -10.48 -9.63 -10.54
N LEU A 272 -9.27 -9.58 -11.11
CA LEU A 272 -8.10 -8.98 -10.47
C LEU A 272 -8.23 -7.45 -10.33
N ARG A 273 -8.86 -6.77 -11.29
CA ARG A 273 -9.12 -5.32 -11.22
C ARG A 273 -10.44 -4.95 -10.55
N ALA A 274 -11.45 -5.84 -10.59
CA ALA A 274 -12.77 -5.56 -10.02
C ALA A 274 -12.85 -5.77 -8.50
N HIS A 275 -12.03 -6.68 -7.94
CA HIS A 275 -12.00 -6.96 -6.50
C HIS A 275 -11.05 -6.05 -5.71
N GLU A 276 -10.36 -5.12 -6.36
CA GLU A 276 -9.58 -4.05 -5.72
C GLU A 276 -10.36 -2.72 -5.65
N THR A 277 -11.60 -2.69 -6.12
CA THR A 277 -12.49 -1.54 -5.93
C THR A 277 -13.16 -1.59 -4.54
N LEU A 278 -13.49 -0.41 -4.02
CA LEU A 278 -14.13 -0.16 -2.71
C LEU A 278 -15.34 -1.07 -2.36
N SER A 279 -15.91 -1.83 -3.32
CA SER A 279 -17.04 -2.74 -3.11
C SER A 279 -16.70 -4.04 -2.37
N ASP A 280 -15.41 -4.43 -2.30
CA ASP A 280 -14.97 -5.57 -1.47
C ASP A 280 -14.47 -5.14 -0.09
N LEU A 281 -14.53 -3.85 0.19
CA LEU A 281 -14.18 -3.22 1.46
C LEU A 281 -15.42 -2.95 2.32
N VAL A 282 -16.65 -3.34 1.87
CA VAL A 282 -17.91 -3.22 2.63
C VAL A 282 -18.41 -4.58 3.09
#